data_db7fd74d457d66456a5e8844a69f2faf
#
_entry.id   db7fd74d457d66456a5e8844a69f2faf
#
_cell.length_a   1.000
_cell.length_b   1.000
_cell.length_c   1.000
_cell.angle_alpha   90.00
_cell.angle_beta   90.00
_cell.angle_gamma   90.00
#
_symmetry.space_group_name_H-M   'P 1'
#
loop_
_entity.id
_entity.type
_entity.pdbx_description
1 polymer ?
#
loop_
_entity_poly.entity_id
_entity_poly.type
_entity_poly.pdbx_seq_one_letter_code
_entity_poly.pdbx_strand_id
1 'polypeptide(L)'
;GLLFGYDWVVIGGAKPFYELYFDIADSPTMQGLAMSVALLGCLIGAMVAGMMADCYGRKPLLLISAFIFLSSAYATGAFSVFSWFLVARFLGGIGIGIASGLSPMYIAEVAPTSIRGKLVSLNQLTIVLGILGAQIANWLIAEPIPADFTPADICASWNGQMGWRWMFWGAAFPASVFLLLACFIPESPRWLAMKGKRERAWNVLSKIGGNHYAEQELQMVEQTGSSKSEGGLKLLFSRPFRKVLVLGIIVAVFQQWCGTNVIFNYAQEIFQSAGYSLGDVLFNIVVTGVANVIFTFVAIYTVERLGRRVLMLLGAGGLAGIYLVLGTCYFFQVSGFFMVVLVVLAIACYAMSLGPITWVLLAEIFPNRVRGVAMATCTFALWVGSFTLTYTFPLLNS
;
A
#
# COMPACT_ATOMS: atom_id res chain seq x y z
N GLY A 1 8.15 -2.30 1.28
CA GLY A 1 7.07 -1.78 2.13
C GLY A 1 7.09 -0.27 2.24
N LEU A 2 8.19 0.34 2.72
CA LEU A 2 8.27 1.78 3.05
C LEU A 2 7.88 2.69 1.87
N LEU A 3 8.40 2.44 0.67
CA LEU A 3 8.06 3.20 -0.54
C LEU A 3 6.56 3.16 -0.87
N PHE A 4 5.96 1.98 -0.75
CA PHE A 4 4.54 1.81 -0.98
C PHE A 4 3.71 2.66 -0.02
N GLY A 5 4.04 2.62 1.28
CA GLY A 5 3.35 3.43 2.28
C GLY A 5 3.53 4.93 2.07
N TYR A 6 4.74 5.36 1.68
CA TYR A 6 5.04 6.77 1.43
C TYR A 6 4.22 7.31 0.24
N ASP A 7 4.28 6.65 -0.91
CA ASP A 7 3.58 7.11 -2.13
C ASP A 7 2.06 7.07 -1.99
N TRP A 8 1.56 6.11 -1.19
CA TRP A 8 0.14 5.96 -0.94
C TRP A 8 -0.48 7.22 -0.31
N VAL A 9 0.24 7.89 0.59
CA VAL A 9 -0.32 8.95 1.44
C VAL A 9 0.23 10.34 1.09
N VAL A 10 1.39 10.43 0.44
CA VAL A 10 1.99 11.73 0.07
C VAL A 10 1.03 12.60 -0.73
N ILE A 11 0.24 11.99 -1.62
CA ILE A 11 -0.71 12.70 -2.46
C ILE A 11 -1.83 13.36 -1.66
N GLY A 12 -2.29 12.74 -0.56
CA GLY A 12 -3.33 13.32 0.30
C GLY A 12 -2.90 14.61 0.99
N GLY A 13 -1.63 14.70 1.43
CA GLY A 13 -1.11 15.93 2.02
C GLY A 13 -0.74 17.02 1.00
N ALA A 14 -0.38 16.61 -0.23
CA ALA A 14 -0.10 17.54 -1.32
C ALA A 14 -1.38 18.08 -2.01
N LYS A 15 -2.52 17.42 -1.79
CA LYS A 15 -3.80 17.67 -2.47
C LYS A 15 -4.24 19.12 -2.47
N PRO A 16 -4.32 19.85 -1.32
CA PRO A 16 -4.78 21.23 -1.28
C PRO A 16 -3.99 22.17 -2.17
N PHE A 17 -2.75 21.80 -2.49
CA PHE A 17 -1.82 22.65 -3.22
C PHE A 17 -1.81 22.35 -4.72
N TYR A 18 -1.69 21.06 -5.11
CA TYR A 18 -1.67 20.73 -6.53
C TYR A 18 -3.02 20.91 -7.21
N GLU A 19 -4.15 20.77 -6.48
CA GLU A 19 -5.48 21.01 -7.04
C GLU A 19 -5.69 22.47 -7.45
N LEU A 20 -5.21 23.40 -6.64
CA LEU A 20 -5.21 24.82 -6.97
C LEU A 20 -4.21 25.13 -8.10
N TYR A 21 -3.02 24.49 -8.09
CA TYR A 21 -2.01 24.70 -9.12
C TYR A 21 -2.46 24.26 -10.52
N PHE A 22 -3.17 23.14 -10.61
CA PHE A 22 -3.67 22.60 -11.89
C PHE A 22 -5.09 23.07 -12.24
N ASP A 23 -5.68 23.93 -11.43
CA ASP A 23 -7.06 24.44 -11.61
C ASP A 23 -8.11 23.31 -11.73
N ILE A 24 -8.03 22.34 -10.83
CA ILE A 24 -8.94 21.17 -10.79
C ILE A 24 -9.79 21.13 -9.52
N ALA A 25 -9.69 22.16 -8.67
CA ALA A 25 -10.41 22.22 -7.38
C ALA A 25 -11.94 22.14 -7.55
N ASP A 26 -12.48 22.64 -8.65
CA ASP A 26 -13.92 22.64 -8.95
C ASP A 26 -14.38 21.40 -9.77
N SER A 27 -13.47 20.44 -10.03
CA SER A 27 -13.78 19.26 -10.83
C SER A 27 -13.60 17.97 -10.05
N PRO A 28 -14.68 17.41 -9.44
CA PRO A 28 -14.61 16.14 -8.69
C PRO A 28 -14.03 14.97 -9.51
N THR A 29 -14.33 14.95 -10.83
CA THR A 29 -13.81 13.94 -11.74
C THR A 29 -12.28 14.00 -11.87
N MET A 30 -11.71 15.20 -12.04
CA MET A 30 -10.26 15.40 -12.17
C MET A 30 -9.54 15.14 -10.83
N GLN A 31 -10.14 15.54 -9.71
CA GLN A 31 -9.65 15.21 -8.37
C GLN A 31 -9.60 13.69 -8.15
N GLY A 32 -10.71 13.00 -8.44
CA GLY A 32 -10.78 11.53 -8.33
C GLY A 32 -9.76 10.84 -9.24
N LEU A 33 -9.55 11.35 -10.46
CA LEU A 33 -8.56 10.82 -11.39
C LEU A 33 -7.14 11.03 -10.87
N ALA A 34 -6.80 12.23 -10.39
CA ALA A 34 -5.49 12.53 -9.82
C ALA A 34 -5.14 11.60 -8.65
N MET A 35 -6.09 11.38 -7.74
CA MET A 35 -5.93 10.52 -6.57
C MET A 35 -5.85 9.04 -6.93
N SER A 36 -6.57 8.57 -7.95
CA SER A 36 -6.74 7.14 -8.24
C SER A 36 -5.89 6.60 -9.37
N VAL A 37 -5.31 7.44 -10.23
CA VAL A 37 -4.56 6.99 -11.41
C VAL A 37 -3.36 6.08 -11.06
N ALA A 38 -2.67 6.32 -9.96
CA ALA A 38 -1.60 5.45 -9.49
C ALA A 38 -2.11 4.04 -9.13
N LEU A 39 -3.34 3.92 -8.64
CA LEU A 39 -3.96 2.62 -8.33
C LEU A 39 -4.21 1.79 -9.59
N LEU A 40 -4.57 2.41 -10.71
CA LEU A 40 -4.64 1.75 -12.02
C LEU A 40 -3.25 1.24 -12.43
N GLY A 41 -2.22 2.04 -12.23
CA GLY A 41 -0.83 1.61 -12.43
C GLY A 41 -0.48 0.40 -11.57
N CYS A 42 -0.84 0.43 -10.28
CA CYS A 42 -0.62 -0.69 -9.34
C CYS A 42 -1.32 -1.97 -9.81
N LEU A 43 -2.55 -1.86 -10.30
CA LEU A 43 -3.29 -2.98 -10.84
C LEU A 43 -2.54 -3.66 -11.99
N ILE A 44 -2.10 -2.88 -12.98
CA ILE A 44 -1.36 -3.38 -14.14
C ILE A 44 -0.01 -3.94 -13.70
N GLY A 45 0.72 -3.22 -12.86
CA GLY A 45 2.01 -3.65 -12.33
C GLY A 45 1.93 -4.99 -11.59
N ALA A 46 0.91 -5.18 -10.75
CA ALA A 46 0.69 -6.42 -10.02
C ALA A 46 0.34 -7.60 -10.95
N MET A 47 -0.46 -7.37 -12.01
CA MET A 47 -0.79 -8.40 -13.00
C MET A 47 0.44 -8.88 -13.76
N VAL A 48 1.28 -7.95 -14.17
CA VAL A 48 2.47 -8.24 -14.99
C VAL A 48 3.60 -8.84 -14.13
N ALA A 49 3.69 -8.44 -12.87
CA ALA A 49 4.77 -8.85 -11.95
C ALA A 49 4.91 -10.37 -11.83
N GLY A 50 3.81 -11.10 -11.67
CA GLY A 50 3.83 -12.55 -11.51
C GLY A 50 4.41 -13.28 -12.72
N MET A 51 3.93 -12.94 -13.90
CA MET A 51 4.39 -13.54 -15.16
C MET A 51 5.87 -13.21 -15.46
N MET A 52 6.24 -11.95 -15.27
CA MET A 52 7.60 -11.50 -15.54
C MET A 52 8.60 -12.05 -14.50
N ALA A 53 8.18 -12.21 -13.24
CA ALA A 53 9.02 -12.77 -12.18
C ALA A 53 9.47 -14.19 -12.48
N ASP A 54 8.61 -15.01 -13.09
CA ASP A 54 8.94 -16.37 -13.48
C ASP A 54 9.86 -16.45 -14.72
N CYS A 55 9.76 -15.44 -15.60
CA CYS A 55 10.60 -15.37 -16.79
C CYS A 55 11.99 -14.80 -16.47
N TYR A 56 12.07 -13.65 -15.87
CA TYR A 56 13.30 -12.85 -15.74
C TYR A 56 13.96 -12.95 -14.36
N GLY A 57 13.24 -13.42 -13.36
CA GLY A 57 13.73 -13.47 -11.97
C GLY A 57 13.17 -12.32 -11.12
N ARG A 58 13.48 -12.37 -9.83
CA ARG A 58 12.93 -11.40 -8.85
C ARG A 58 13.78 -10.14 -8.78
N LYS A 59 15.10 -10.28 -8.75
CA LYS A 59 16.04 -9.16 -8.64
C LYS A 59 15.91 -8.14 -9.78
N PRO A 60 15.95 -8.53 -11.09
CA PRO A 60 15.82 -7.57 -12.18
C PRO A 60 14.51 -6.78 -12.13
N LEU A 61 13.41 -7.43 -11.76
CA LEU A 61 12.12 -6.75 -11.66
C LEU A 61 12.04 -5.79 -10.48
N LEU A 62 12.67 -6.12 -9.35
CA LEU A 62 12.80 -5.20 -8.22
C LEU A 62 13.64 -3.97 -8.60
N LEU A 63 14.70 -4.14 -9.37
CA LEU A 63 15.51 -3.04 -9.90
C LEU A 63 14.71 -2.17 -10.87
N ILE A 64 13.98 -2.78 -11.81
CA ILE A 64 13.11 -2.05 -12.76
C ILE A 64 12.03 -1.28 -11.99
N SER A 65 11.37 -1.91 -11.02
CA SER A 65 10.36 -1.24 -10.21
C SER A 65 10.92 -0.05 -9.43
N ALA A 66 12.11 -0.22 -8.83
CA ALA A 66 12.78 0.86 -8.11
C ALA A 66 13.15 2.04 -9.03
N PHE A 67 13.64 1.74 -10.23
CA PHE A 67 13.97 2.76 -11.23
C PHE A 67 12.73 3.52 -11.73
N ILE A 68 11.66 2.78 -12.07
CA ILE A 68 10.38 3.38 -12.48
C ILE A 68 9.83 4.27 -11.38
N PHE A 69 9.88 3.81 -10.14
CA PHE A 69 9.39 4.56 -9.00
C PHE A 69 10.19 5.84 -8.75
N LEU A 70 11.52 5.75 -8.78
CA LEU A 70 12.40 6.92 -8.62
C LEU A 70 12.16 7.96 -9.72
N SER A 71 12.09 7.50 -10.98
CA SER A 71 11.82 8.37 -12.13
C SER A 71 10.44 9.03 -12.03
N SER A 72 9.43 8.27 -11.60
CA SER A 72 8.08 8.77 -11.40
C SER A 72 8.00 9.80 -10.27
N ALA A 73 8.65 9.55 -9.13
CA ALA A 73 8.67 10.49 -8.01
C ALA A 73 9.25 11.85 -8.43
N TYR A 74 10.34 11.83 -9.21
CA TYR A 74 10.92 13.04 -9.76
C TYR A 74 10.00 13.72 -10.77
N ALA A 75 9.48 12.95 -11.75
CA ALA A 75 8.63 13.46 -12.82
C ALA A 75 7.32 14.05 -12.29
N THR A 76 6.69 13.43 -11.28
CA THR A 76 5.46 13.91 -10.66
C THR A 76 5.62 15.32 -10.09
N GLY A 77 6.72 15.62 -9.41
CA GLY A 77 7.01 16.96 -8.91
C GLY A 77 7.54 17.93 -9.98
N ALA A 78 8.12 17.44 -11.08
CA ALA A 78 8.73 18.29 -12.11
C ALA A 78 7.72 18.82 -13.14
N PHE A 79 6.67 18.06 -13.45
CA PHE A 79 5.72 18.45 -14.49
C PHE A 79 4.77 19.56 -14.04
N SER A 80 4.53 20.51 -14.96
CA SER A 80 3.60 21.64 -14.78
C SER A 80 2.32 21.46 -15.59
N VAL A 81 2.17 20.36 -16.34
CA VAL A 81 0.98 20.04 -17.12
C VAL A 81 0.29 18.84 -16.48
N PHE A 82 -0.99 18.97 -16.20
CA PHE A 82 -1.78 17.96 -15.49
C PHE A 82 -1.73 16.58 -16.15
N SER A 83 -1.82 16.49 -17.48
CA SER A 83 -1.75 15.20 -18.19
C SER A 83 -0.42 14.48 -17.94
N TRP A 84 0.71 15.18 -17.93
CA TRP A 84 2.01 14.58 -17.65
C TRP A 84 2.19 14.20 -16.18
N PHE A 85 1.59 14.97 -15.26
CA PHE A 85 1.49 14.60 -13.86
C PHE A 85 0.76 13.25 -13.72
N LEU A 86 -0.40 13.07 -14.38
CA LEU A 86 -1.15 11.81 -14.37
C LEU A 86 -0.32 10.64 -14.94
N VAL A 87 0.38 10.85 -16.06
CA VAL A 87 1.25 9.82 -16.64
C VAL A 87 2.36 9.42 -15.68
N ALA A 88 3.00 10.40 -15.04
CA ALA A 88 4.04 10.12 -14.05
C ALA A 88 3.49 9.31 -12.86
N ARG A 89 2.34 9.69 -12.34
CA ARG A 89 1.64 8.96 -11.26
C ARG A 89 1.28 7.54 -11.68
N PHE A 90 0.76 7.35 -12.88
CA PHE A 90 0.43 6.04 -13.43
C PHE A 90 1.67 5.13 -13.52
N LEU A 91 2.78 5.64 -14.04
CA LEU A 91 4.04 4.90 -14.13
C LEU A 91 4.58 4.54 -12.74
N GLY A 92 4.52 5.48 -11.79
CA GLY A 92 4.85 5.20 -10.39
C GLY A 92 4.02 4.06 -9.81
N GLY A 93 2.72 4.08 -10.08
CA GLY A 93 1.81 3.01 -9.72
C GLY A 93 2.24 1.65 -10.29
N ILE A 94 2.67 1.56 -11.55
CA ILE A 94 3.19 0.31 -12.12
C ILE A 94 4.40 -0.19 -11.31
N GLY A 95 5.35 0.69 -10.98
CA GLY A 95 6.51 0.34 -10.14
C GLY A 95 6.09 -0.21 -8.77
N ILE A 96 5.14 0.46 -8.12
CA ILE A 96 4.57 0.01 -6.83
C ILE A 96 3.88 -1.34 -6.97
N GLY A 97 3.04 -1.52 -7.98
CA GLY A 97 2.32 -2.76 -8.24
C GLY A 97 3.27 -3.95 -8.39
N ILE A 98 4.35 -3.78 -9.16
CA ILE A 98 5.41 -4.78 -9.30
C ILE A 98 6.07 -5.08 -7.93
N ALA A 99 6.52 -4.05 -7.22
CA ALA A 99 7.24 -4.23 -5.96
C ALA A 99 6.36 -4.82 -4.85
N SER A 100 5.06 -4.45 -4.79
CA SER A 100 4.13 -4.90 -3.75
C SER A 100 3.89 -6.41 -3.77
N GLY A 101 3.85 -7.02 -4.95
CA GLY A 101 3.74 -8.48 -5.10
C GLY A 101 5.08 -9.19 -4.94
N LEU A 102 6.15 -8.62 -5.51
CA LEU A 102 7.46 -9.26 -5.53
C LEU A 102 8.19 -9.21 -4.19
N SER A 103 8.07 -8.12 -3.42
CA SER A 103 8.82 -7.98 -2.17
C SER A 103 8.47 -9.06 -1.13
N PRO A 104 7.20 -9.32 -0.80
CA PRO A 104 6.84 -10.42 0.10
C PRO A 104 7.24 -11.80 -0.47
N MET A 105 7.08 -11.99 -1.78
CA MET A 105 7.48 -13.23 -2.46
C MET A 105 9.00 -13.46 -2.33
N TYR A 106 9.80 -12.45 -2.64
CA TYR A 106 11.26 -12.53 -2.52
C TYR A 106 11.70 -12.81 -1.09
N ILE A 107 11.11 -12.13 -0.10
CA ILE A 107 11.37 -12.38 1.32
C ILE A 107 11.04 -13.83 1.67
N ALA A 108 9.89 -14.35 1.22
CA ALA A 108 9.48 -15.72 1.49
C ALA A 108 10.37 -16.78 0.83
N GLU A 109 11.01 -16.45 -0.30
CA GLU A 109 11.91 -17.34 -1.03
C GLU A 109 13.35 -17.34 -0.49
N VAL A 110 13.79 -16.23 0.11
CA VAL A 110 15.16 -16.07 0.63
C VAL A 110 15.24 -16.32 2.14
N ALA A 111 14.18 -16.02 2.88
CA ALA A 111 14.18 -16.14 4.34
C ALA A 111 14.17 -17.58 4.82
N PRO A 112 15.02 -17.94 5.82
CA PRO A 112 14.92 -19.21 6.51
C PRO A 112 13.53 -19.48 7.06
N THR A 113 13.08 -20.72 7.03
CA THR A 113 11.73 -21.14 7.45
C THR A 113 11.39 -20.71 8.88
N SER A 114 12.37 -20.70 9.79
CA SER A 114 12.22 -20.33 11.20
C SER A 114 11.85 -18.87 11.45
N ILE A 115 12.24 -17.95 10.55
CA ILE A 115 12.01 -16.50 10.72
C ILE A 115 11.19 -15.89 9.58
N ARG A 116 10.78 -16.68 8.60
CA ARG A 116 10.05 -16.23 7.39
C ARG A 116 8.81 -15.42 7.73
N GLY A 117 7.98 -15.91 8.63
CA GLY A 117 6.77 -15.21 9.06
C GLY A 117 7.07 -13.83 9.67
N LYS A 118 8.08 -13.73 10.53
CA LYS A 118 8.50 -12.46 11.13
C LYS A 118 8.97 -11.46 10.08
N LEU A 119 9.76 -11.90 9.09
CA LEU A 119 10.26 -11.03 8.03
C LEU A 119 9.14 -10.56 7.07
N VAL A 120 8.14 -11.40 6.80
CA VAL A 120 6.96 -10.99 6.02
C VAL A 120 6.12 -9.97 6.81
N SER A 121 5.96 -10.17 8.13
CA SER A 121 5.26 -9.19 8.98
C SER A 121 6.01 -7.84 9.07
N LEU A 122 7.33 -7.88 9.01
CA LEU A 122 8.16 -6.68 8.96
C LEU A 122 7.89 -5.84 7.69
N ASN A 123 7.53 -6.48 6.57
CA ASN A 123 7.14 -5.76 5.37
C ASN A 123 5.87 -4.92 5.60
N GLN A 124 4.88 -5.42 6.35
CA GLN A 124 3.70 -4.65 6.73
C GLN A 124 4.06 -3.46 7.63
N LEU A 125 4.93 -3.68 8.61
CA LEU A 125 5.40 -2.60 9.48
C LEU A 125 6.11 -1.50 8.68
N THR A 126 6.93 -1.86 7.69
CA THR A 126 7.60 -0.85 6.84
C THR A 126 6.63 -0.06 5.98
N ILE A 127 5.48 -0.63 5.57
CA ILE A 127 4.42 0.12 4.90
C ILE A 127 3.87 1.21 5.82
N VAL A 128 3.52 0.86 7.04
CA VAL A 128 2.95 1.81 8.01
C VAL A 128 3.95 2.90 8.40
N LEU A 129 5.23 2.55 8.55
CA LEU A 129 6.31 3.53 8.76
C LEU A 129 6.49 4.46 7.54
N GLY A 130 6.27 3.95 6.33
CA GLY A 130 6.26 4.77 5.11
C GLY A 130 5.13 5.78 5.09
N ILE A 131 3.92 5.36 5.51
CA ILE A 131 2.75 6.24 5.67
C ILE A 131 3.09 7.38 6.64
N LEU A 132 3.57 7.05 7.84
CA LEU A 132 3.95 8.07 8.83
C LEU A 132 5.07 8.98 8.31
N GLY A 133 6.07 8.41 7.62
CA GLY A 133 7.17 9.18 7.02
C GLY A 133 6.68 10.20 6.00
N ALA A 134 5.71 9.83 5.14
CA ALA A 134 5.10 10.76 4.17
C ALA A 134 4.32 11.88 4.87
N GLN A 135 3.56 11.54 5.90
CA GLN A 135 2.78 12.52 6.66
C GLN A 135 3.67 13.53 7.37
N ILE A 136 4.74 13.06 8.01
CA ILE A 136 5.74 13.94 8.65
C ILE A 136 6.44 14.81 7.58
N ALA A 137 6.83 14.23 6.45
CA ALA A 137 7.45 14.99 5.37
C ALA A 137 6.52 16.09 4.83
N ASN A 138 5.26 15.76 4.58
CA ASN A 138 4.26 16.74 4.13
C ASN A 138 4.08 17.87 5.15
N TRP A 139 4.01 17.54 6.45
CA TRP A 139 3.87 18.53 7.51
C TRP A 139 5.10 19.42 7.65
N LEU A 140 6.31 18.86 7.56
CA LEU A 140 7.56 19.63 7.68
C LEU A 140 7.87 20.50 6.44
N ILE A 141 7.42 20.05 5.25
CA ILE A 141 7.64 20.77 3.99
C ILE A 141 6.64 21.92 3.85
N ALA A 142 5.41 21.76 4.33
CA ALA A 142 4.40 22.78 4.21
C ALA A 142 4.73 23.99 5.10
N GLU A 143 4.72 25.18 4.51
CA GLU A 143 4.80 26.42 5.26
C GLU A 143 3.45 26.76 5.91
N PRO A 144 3.45 27.45 7.06
CA PRO A 144 2.21 27.87 7.73
C PRO A 144 1.35 28.73 6.80
N ILE A 145 0.06 28.44 6.75
CA ILE A 145 -0.92 29.17 5.93
C ILE A 145 -1.77 30.04 6.87
N PRO A 146 -1.71 31.36 6.74
CA PRO A 146 -2.60 32.27 7.49
C PRO A 146 -4.08 31.97 7.20
N ALA A 147 -4.92 32.14 8.22
CA ALA A 147 -6.35 31.82 8.11
C ALA A 147 -7.15 32.75 7.14
N ASP A 148 -6.58 33.87 6.79
CA ASP A 148 -7.13 34.87 5.87
C ASP A 148 -6.74 34.65 4.40
N PHE A 149 -5.90 33.65 4.10
CA PHE A 149 -5.51 33.35 2.72
C PHE A 149 -6.69 32.84 1.89
N THR A 150 -6.85 33.47 0.73
CA THR A 150 -7.77 33.00 -0.31
C THR A 150 -7.16 31.83 -1.10
N PRO A 151 -7.94 31.04 -1.83
CA PRO A 151 -7.41 30.01 -2.73
C PRO A 151 -6.35 30.55 -3.72
N ALA A 152 -6.51 31.79 -4.19
CA ALA A 152 -5.56 32.44 -5.08
C ALA A 152 -4.22 32.74 -4.36
N ASP A 153 -4.29 33.18 -3.10
CA ASP A 153 -3.09 33.41 -2.28
C ASP A 153 -2.35 32.13 -1.97
N ILE A 154 -3.07 31.04 -1.68
CA ILE A 154 -2.49 29.71 -1.47
C ILE A 154 -1.82 29.22 -2.76
N CYS A 155 -2.45 29.38 -3.92
CA CYS A 155 -1.88 29.01 -5.21
C CYS A 155 -0.59 29.80 -5.51
N ALA A 156 -0.56 31.10 -5.18
CA ALA A 156 0.60 31.97 -5.37
C ALA A 156 1.71 31.73 -4.33
N SER A 157 1.38 31.11 -3.18
CA SER A 157 2.34 30.82 -2.11
C SER A 157 3.41 29.81 -2.52
N TRP A 158 4.45 29.70 -1.70
CA TRP A 158 5.45 28.64 -1.87
C TRP A 158 4.84 27.23 -1.86
N ASN A 159 3.87 26.99 -1.00
CA ASN A 159 3.15 25.71 -0.93
C ASN A 159 2.46 25.37 -2.25
N GLY A 160 1.77 26.34 -2.87
CA GLY A 160 1.07 26.15 -4.13
C GLY A 160 1.99 26.02 -5.34
N GLN A 161 3.18 26.66 -5.32
CA GLN A 161 4.11 26.61 -6.44
C GLN A 161 5.15 25.50 -6.33
N MET A 162 5.76 25.35 -5.17
CA MET A 162 6.89 24.44 -4.95
C MET A 162 6.69 23.42 -3.84
N GLY A 163 5.93 23.72 -2.78
CA GLY A 163 5.82 22.85 -1.61
C GLY A 163 5.29 21.46 -1.96
N TRP A 164 4.21 21.37 -2.73
CA TRP A 164 3.66 20.08 -3.16
C TRP A 164 4.65 19.26 -4.01
N ARG A 165 5.52 19.93 -4.79
CA ARG A 165 6.55 19.27 -5.60
C ARG A 165 7.60 18.60 -4.70
N TRP A 166 8.04 19.31 -3.65
CA TRP A 166 8.98 18.79 -2.67
C TRP A 166 8.39 17.63 -1.87
N MET A 167 7.07 17.61 -1.60
CA MET A 167 6.40 16.48 -0.97
C MET A 167 6.56 15.21 -1.83
N PHE A 168 6.33 15.29 -3.14
CA PHE A 168 6.56 14.17 -4.06
C PHE A 168 8.04 13.82 -4.21
N TRP A 169 8.92 14.81 -4.31
CA TRP A 169 10.36 14.57 -4.39
C TRP A 169 10.91 13.93 -3.12
N GLY A 170 10.30 14.12 -1.99
CA GLY A 170 10.63 13.41 -0.75
C GLY A 170 10.62 11.88 -0.91
N ALA A 171 9.77 11.34 -1.78
CA ALA A 171 9.75 9.92 -2.13
C ALA A 171 11.02 9.47 -2.87
N ALA A 172 11.75 10.37 -3.52
CA ALA A 172 12.97 10.03 -4.25
C ALA A 172 14.09 9.55 -3.31
N PHE A 173 14.14 10.06 -2.06
CA PHE A 173 15.13 9.60 -1.09
C PHE A 173 15.00 8.09 -0.76
N PRO A 174 13.86 7.60 -0.23
CA PRO A 174 13.71 6.17 0.04
C PRO A 174 13.72 5.33 -1.26
N ALA A 175 13.33 5.89 -2.41
CA ALA A 175 13.42 5.21 -3.70
C ALA A 175 14.88 4.98 -4.12
N SER A 176 15.74 5.98 -3.95
CA SER A 176 17.18 5.88 -4.23
C SER A 176 17.84 4.85 -3.31
N VAL A 177 17.50 4.83 -2.02
CA VAL A 177 17.98 3.84 -1.06
C VAL A 177 17.52 2.43 -1.48
N PHE A 178 16.27 2.27 -1.87
CA PHE A 178 15.75 0.98 -2.34
C PHE A 178 16.48 0.51 -3.61
N LEU A 179 16.67 1.39 -4.60
CA LEU A 179 17.39 1.07 -5.83
C LEU A 179 18.83 0.64 -5.53
N LEU A 180 19.51 1.37 -4.65
CA LEU A 180 20.87 1.06 -4.23
C LEU A 180 20.92 -0.32 -3.56
N LEU A 181 20.08 -0.56 -2.56
CA LEU A 181 20.05 -1.83 -1.85
C LEU A 181 19.65 -3.00 -2.77
N ALA A 182 18.75 -2.78 -3.73
CA ALA A 182 18.35 -3.80 -4.70
C ALA A 182 19.51 -4.25 -5.61
N CYS A 183 20.52 -3.42 -5.82
CA CYS A 183 21.72 -3.82 -6.55
C CYS A 183 22.52 -4.92 -5.80
N PHE A 184 22.52 -4.90 -4.48
CA PHE A 184 23.35 -5.81 -3.65
C PHE A 184 22.64 -7.11 -3.26
N ILE A 185 21.31 -7.18 -3.34
CA ILE A 185 20.60 -8.43 -3.03
C ILE A 185 20.93 -9.52 -4.06
N PRO A 186 21.01 -10.81 -3.65
CA PRO A 186 21.15 -11.93 -4.60
C PRO A 186 19.83 -12.19 -5.34
N GLU A 187 19.88 -13.00 -6.40
CA GLU A 187 18.67 -13.51 -7.02
C GLU A 187 18.03 -14.59 -6.12
N SER A 188 16.71 -14.80 -6.27
CA SER A 188 15.99 -15.82 -5.51
C SER A 188 16.61 -17.23 -5.72
N PRO A 189 17.02 -17.91 -4.64
CA PRO A 189 17.57 -19.26 -4.76
C PRO A 189 16.54 -20.26 -5.30
N ARG A 190 15.26 -20.09 -4.97
CA ARG A 190 14.18 -20.91 -5.51
C ARG A 190 14.05 -20.74 -7.03
N TRP A 191 14.06 -19.52 -7.51
CA TRP A 191 14.01 -19.25 -8.95
C TRP A 191 15.24 -19.79 -9.68
N LEU A 192 16.44 -19.61 -9.11
CA LEU A 192 17.67 -20.13 -9.67
C LEU A 192 17.63 -21.66 -9.81
N ALA A 193 17.15 -22.37 -8.79
CA ALA A 193 16.98 -23.83 -8.83
C ALA A 193 15.96 -24.25 -9.90
N MET A 194 14.81 -23.57 -9.98
CA MET A 194 13.79 -23.84 -11.02
C MET A 194 14.30 -23.62 -12.45
N LYS A 195 15.26 -22.70 -12.64
CA LYS A 195 15.92 -22.44 -13.93
C LYS A 195 17.14 -23.33 -14.21
N GLY A 196 17.38 -24.34 -13.38
CA GLY A 196 18.51 -25.26 -13.53
C GLY A 196 19.88 -24.70 -13.12
N LYS A 197 19.91 -23.50 -12.50
CA LYS A 197 21.15 -22.84 -12.04
C LYS A 197 21.50 -23.27 -10.62
N ARG A 198 21.63 -24.60 -10.40
CA ARG A 198 21.77 -25.22 -9.08
C ARG A 198 22.95 -24.67 -8.29
N GLU A 199 24.11 -24.52 -8.91
CA GLU A 199 25.34 -24.04 -8.26
C GLU A 199 25.14 -22.59 -7.70
N ARG A 200 24.51 -21.71 -8.49
CA ARG A 200 24.22 -20.35 -8.03
C ARG A 200 23.19 -20.35 -6.89
N ALA A 201 22.18 -21.19 -6.94
CA ALA A 201 21.19 -21.36 -5.88
C ALA A 201 21.86 -21.83 -4.59
N TRP A 202 22.76 -22.83 -4.70
CA TRP A 202 23.55 -23.37 -3.58
C TRP A 202 24.40 -22.25 -2.95
N ASN A 203 25.13 -21.47 -3.75
CA ASN A 203 25.95 -20.35 -3.28
C ASN A 203 25.17 -19.29 -2.52
N VAL A 204 23.93 -19.03 -2.89
CA VAL A 204 23.05 -18.09 -2.16
C VAL A 204 22.60 -18.72 -0.84
N LEU A 205 22.10 -19.96 -0.87
CA LEU A 205 21.59 -20.65 0.32
C LEU A 205 22.69 -20.93 1.34
N SER A 206 23.90 -21.29 0.89
CA SER A 206 25.05 -21.56 1.78
C SER A 206 25.48 -20.28 2.54
N LYS A 207 25.38 -19.10 1.92
CA LYS A 207 25.63 -17.82 2.60
C LYS A 207 24.57 -17.48 3.64
N ILE A 208 23.34 -17.98 3.50
CA ILE A 208 22.21 -17.70 4.40
C ILE A 208 22.23 -18.62 5.62
N GLY A 209 22.40 -19.95 5.40
CA GLY A 209 22.24 -20.93 6.47
C GLY A 209 23.32 -21.99 6.53
N GLY A 210 24.41 -21.88 5.74
CA GLY A 210 25.48 -22.85 5.64
C GLY A 210 25.18 -23.99 4.67
N ASN A 211 26.18 -24.87 4.49
CA ASN A 211 26.14 -25.92 3.45
C ASN A 211 25.03 -26.94 3.66
N HIS A 212 24.81 -27.36 4.90
CA HIS A 212 23.77 -28.36 5.23
C HIS A 212 22.36 -27.81 4.94
N TYR A 213 22.10 -26.54 5.29
CA TYR A 213 20.85 -25.84 4.97
C TYR A 213 20.64 -25.75 3.45
N ALA A 214 21.69 -25.39 2.72
CA ALA A 214 21.63 -25.26 1.26
C ALA A 214 21.24 -26.58 0.58
N GLU A 215 21.78 -27.69 1.04
CA GLU A 215 21.47 -29.03 0.50
C GLU A 215 20.01 -29.42 0.76
N GLN A 216 19.54 -29.21 1.99
CA GLN A 216 18.16 -29.53 2.37
C GLN A 216 17.14 -28.71 1.60
N GLU A 217 17.33 -27.39 1.51
CA GLU A 217 16.41 -26.50 0.78
C GLU A 217 16.39 -26.80 -0.73
N LEU A 218 17.56 -27.12 -1.34
CA LEU A 218 17.60 -27.49 -2.75
C LEU A 218 16.86 -28.79 -3.02
N GLN A 219 17.01 -29.79 -2.18
CA GLN A 219 16.27 -31.05 -2.31
C GLN A 219 14.76 -30.84 -2.19
N MET A 220 14.31 -29.99 -1.25
CA MET A 220 12.89 -29.63 -1.12
C MET A 220 12.36 -28.90 -2.36
N VAL A 221 13.12 -27.98 -2.92
CA VAL A 221 12.72 -27.23 -4.13
C VAL A 221 12.63 -28.17 -5.34
N GLU A 222 13.57 -29.09 -5.52
CA GLU A 222 13.58 -30.07 -6.60
C GLU A 222 12.41 -31.04 -6.52
N GLN A 223 12.07 -31.51 -5.31
CA GLN A 223 10.91 -32.37 -5.06
C GLN A 223 9.57 -31.63 -5.32
N THR A 224 9.50 -30.35 -4.96
CA THR A 224 8.30 -29.54 -5.14
C THR A 224 8.16 -29.03 -6.59
N GLY A 225 9.28 -28.76 -7.26
CA GLY A 225 9.32 -28.23 -8.62
C GLY A 225 8.87 -29.23 -9.70
N SER A 226 8.88 -30.53 -9.40
CA SER A 226 8.38 -31.58 -10.31
C SER A 226 6.84 -31.61 -10.38
N SER A 227 6.12 -30.99 -9.44
CA SER A 227 4.67 -30.82 -9.55
C SER A 227 4.34 -29.46 -10.18
N LYS A 228 4.60 -29.28 -11.48
CA LYS A 228 4.09 -28.16 -12.25
C LYS A 228 2.59 -28.06 -12.02
N SER A 229 2.16 -26.92 -11.49
CA SER A 229 0.75 -26.55 -11.36
C SER A 229 0.16 -26.28 -12.76
N GLU A 230 0.05 -27.32 -13.59
CA GLU A 230 -0.72 -27.23 -14.82
C GLU A 230 -2.21 -27.01 -14.46
N GLY A 231 -2.74 -25.85 -14.78
CA GLY A 231 -4.15 -25.53 -14.63
C GLY A 231 -4.56 -24.81 -13.35
N GLY A 232 -3.66 -24.13 -12.65
CA GLY A 232 -3.98 -23.41 -11.41
C GLY A 232 -5.19 -22.47 -11.51
N LEU A 233 -5.32 -21.73 -12.62
CA LEU A 233 -6.49 -20.88 -12.88
C LEU A 233 -7.78 -21.71 -13.08
N LYS A 234 -7.75 -22.74 -13.93
CA LYS A 234 -8.94 -23.62 -14.16
C LYS A 234 -9.34 -24.32 -12.86
N LEU A 235 -8.35 -24.76 -12.08
CA LEU A 235 -8.60 -25.42 -10.80
C LEU A 235 -9.22 -24.46 -9.79
N LEU A 236 -8.78 -23.20 -9.75
CA LEU A 236 -9.29 -22.17 -8.83
C LEU A 236 -10.79 -21.90 -9.06
N PHE A 237 -11.24 -21.90 -10.32
CA PHE A 237 -12.66 -21.70 -10.66
C PHE A 237 -13.51 -22.97 -10.56
N SER A 238 -12.93 -24.12 -10.21
CA SER A 238 -13.66 -25.35 -10.00
C SER A 238 -14.57 -25.28 -8.77
N ARG A 239 -15.64 -26.11 -8.75
CA ARG A 239 -16.67 -26.12 -7.69
C ARG A 239 -16.11 -26.10 -6.26
N PRO A 240 -15.08 -26.92 -5.89
CA PRO A 240 -14.60 -26.95 -4.50
C PRO A 240 -13.94 -25.64 -4.05
N PHE A 241 -13.28 -24.91 -4.95
CA PHE A 241 -12.51 -23.69 -4.59
C PHE A 241 -13.29 -22.40 -4.81
N ARG A 242 -14.36 -22.42 -5.61
CA ARG A 242 -15.13 -21.22 -5.98
C ARG A 242 -15.71 -20.49 -4.77
N LYS A 243 -16.23 -21.20 -3.78
CA LYS A 243 -16.79 -20.58 -2.56
C LYS A 243 -15.72 -19.85 -1.75
N VAL A 244 -14.56 -20.48 -1.60
CA VAL A 244 -13.43 -19.90 -0.87
C VAL A 244 -12.84 -18.69 -1.63
N LEU A 245 -12.78 -18.77 -2.96
CA LEU A 245 -12.34 -17.68 -3.80
C LEU A 245 -13.27 -16.46 -3.68
N VAL A 246 -14.57 -16.66 -3.78
CA VAL A 246 -15.58 -15.59 -3.61
C VAL A 246 -15.43 -14.95 -2.23
N LEU A 247 -15.29 -15.75 -1.17
CA LEU A 247 -15.05 -15.24 0.18
C LEU A 247 -13.76 -14.41 0.24
N GLY A 248 -12.67 -14.90 -0.35
CA GLY A 248 -11.39 -14.17 -0.40
C GLY A 248 -11.51 -12.82 -1.13
N ILE A 249 -12.20 -12.79 -2.26
CA ILE A 249 -12.47 -11.56 -3.02
C ILE A 249 -13.32 -10.58 -2.18
N ILE A 250 -14.39 -11.05 -1.55
CA ILE A 250 -15.25 -10.20 -0.69
C ILE A 250 -14.43 -9.58 0.44
N VAL A 251 -13.63 -10.39 1.13
CA VAL A 251 -12.78 -9.89 2.24
C VAL A 251 -11.75 -8.89 1.74
N ALA A 252 -11.14 -9.13 0.58
CA ALA A 252 -10.15 -8.23 -0.03
C ALA A 252 -10.77 -6.88 -0.43
N VAL A 253 -11.94 -6.88 -1.06
CA VAL A 253 -12.67 -5.66 -1.44
C VAL A 253 -13.17 -4.94 -0.20
N PHE A 254 -13.75 -5.66 0.76
CA PHE A 254 -14.26 -5.09 2.01
C PHE A 254 -13.15 -4.37 2.80
N GLN A 255 -11.93 -4.94 2.84
CA GLN A 255 -10.79 -4.33 3.49
C GLN A 255 -10.46 -2.93 2.91
N GLN A 256 -10.66 -2.72 1.61
CA GLN A 256 -10.48 -1.41 0.96
C GLN A 256 -11.68 -0.47 1.21
N TRP A 257 -12.89 -1.04 1.21
CA TRP A 257 -14.14 -0.27 1.34
C TRP A 257 -14.50 0.07 2.79
N CYS A 258 -13.73 -0.40 3.77
CA CYS A 258 -13.93 -0.03 5.18
C CYS A 258 -13.63 1.44 5.51
N GLY A 259 -13.33 2.28 4.52
CA GLY A 259 -13.21 3.74 4.65
C GLY A 259 -11.84 4.27 5.06
N THR A 260 -10.91 3.43 5.53
CA THR A 260 -9.59 3.90 6.00
C THR A 260 -8.77 4.54 4.88
N ASN A 261 -8.88 4.05 3.65
CA ASN A 261 -8.19 4.66 2.51
C ASN A 261 -8.73 6.08 2.22
N VAL A 262 -10.03 6.29 2.43
CA VAL A 262 -10.64 7.62 2.33
C VAL A 262 -10.06 8.53 3.40
N ILE A 263 -9.95 8.06 4.65
CA ILE A 263 -9.37 8.85 5.74
C ILE A 263 -7.94 9.29 5.39
N PHE A 264 -7.10 8.42 4.84
CA PHE A 264 -5.72 8.80 4.51
C PHE A 264 -5.60 9.69 3.27
N ASN A 265 -6.42 9.46 2.25
CA ASN A 265 -6.33 10.18 0.98
C ASN A 265 -7.10 11.51 0.99
N TYR A 266 -8.15 11.59 1.79
CA TYR A 266 -9.07 12.75 1.88
C TYR A 266 -9.13 13.29 3.31
N ALA A 267 -8.05 13.12 4.07
CA ALA A 267 -7.94 13.60 5.45
C ALA A 267 -8.15 15.12 5.55
N GLN A 268 -7.72 15.85 4.54
CA GLN A 268 -7.90 17.29 4.46
C GLN A 268 -9.38 17.67 4.55
N GLU A 269 -10.24 17.12 3.71
CA GLU A 269 -11.66 17.42 3.68
C GLU A 269 -12.33 17.01 4.98
N ILE A 270 -11.92 15.86 5.53
CA ILE A 270 -12.45 15.34 6.79
C ILE A 270 -12.15 16.31 7.94
N PHE A 271 -10.91 16.79 8.05
CA PHE A 271 -10.53 17.70 9.13
C PHE A 271 -10.97 19.14 8.90
N GLN A 272 -11.04 19.61 7.65
CA GLN A 272 -11.59 20.94 7.35
C GLN A 272 -13.10 21.00 7.66
N SER A 273 -13.88 19.97 7.31
CA SER A 273 -15.30 19.91 7.70
C SER A 273 -15.50 19.77 9.21
N ALA A 274 -14.49 19.31 9.95
CA ALA A 274 -14.46 19.34 11.40
C ALA A 274 -14.06 20.71 11.98
N GLY A 275 -13.79 21.72 11.13
CA GLY A 275 -13.50 23.10 11.54
C GLY A 275 -12.02 23.41 11.77
N TYR A 276 -11.09 22.55 11.33
CA TYR A 276 -9.66 22.80 11.46
C TYR A 276 -9.10 23.66 10.32
N SER A 277 -8.13 24.52 10.66
CA SER A 277 -7.36 25.27 9.66
C SER A 277 -6.47 24.35 8.83
N LEU A 278 -6.09 24.75 7.63
CA LEU A 278 -5.24 23.93 6.75
C LEU A 278 -3.89 23.57 7.40
N GLY A 279 -3.34 24.46 8.21
CA GLY A 279 -2.10 24.21 8.97
C GLY A 279 -2.27 23.11 10.03
N ASP A 280 -3.37 23.13 10.77
CA ASP A 280 -3.67 22.15 11.80
C ASP A 280 -4.04 20.78 11.21
N VAL A 281 -4.61 20.77 10.01
CA VAL A 281 -4.95 19.54 9.29
C VAL A 281 -3.74 18.65 9.08
N LEU A 282 -2.64 19.18 8.58
CA LEU A 282 -1.42 18.39 8.32
C LEU A 282 -0.84 17.78 9.60
N PHE A 283 -0.89 18.51 10.72
CA PHE A 283 -0.49 17.98 12.03
C PHE A 283 -1.43 16.85 12.49
N ASN A 284 -2.75 17.03 12.38
CA ASN A 284 -3.72 15.99 12.74
C ASN A 284 -3.55 14.73 11.88
N ILE A 285 -3.16 14.88 10.62
CA ILE A 285 -2.80 13.74 9.76
C ILE A 285 -1.61 12.97 10.33
N VAL A 286 -0.56 13.65 10.82
CA VAL A 286 0.57 12.98 11.50
C VAL A 286 0.12 12.21 12.74
N VAL A 287 -0.77 12.77 13.54
CA VAL A 287 -1.34 12.08 14.72
C VAL A 287 -2.02 10.77 14.31
N THR A 288 -2.77 10.77 13.20
CA THR A 288 -3.38 9.54 12.67
C THR A 288 -2.34 8.50 12.27
N GLY A 289 -1.23 8.92 11.68
CA GLY A 289 -0.12 8.04 11.30
C GLY A 289 0.59 7.42 12.50
N VAL A 290 0.83 8.21 13.55
CA VAL A 290 1.40 7.70 14.81
C VAL A 290 0.48 6.65 15.41
N ALA A 291 -0.82 6.90 15.47
CA ALA A 291 -1.81 5.93 15.93
C ALA A 291 -1.76 4.65 15.09
N ASN A 292 -1.70 4.76 13.75
CA ASN A 292 -1.59 3.62 12.85
C ASN A 292 -0.36 2.76 13.17
N VAL A 293 0.80 3.36 13.41
CA VAL A 293 2.04 2.63 13.80
C VAL A 293 1.86 1.91 15.12
N ILE A 294 1.40 2.61 16.18
CA ILE A 294 1.22 2.05 17.52
C ILE A 294 0.28 0.85 17.47
N PHE A 295 -0.89 1.00 16.85
CA PHE A 295 -1.89 -0.06 16.78
C PHE A 295 -1.52 -1.21 15.84
N THR A 296 -0.65 -0.97 14.86
CA THR A 296 -0.04 -2.07 14.07
C THR A 296 0.89 -2.93 14.92
N PHE A 297 1.68 -2.35 15.82
CA PHE A 297 2.45 -3.13 16.79
C PHE A 297 1.54 -3.95 17.72
N VAL A 298 0.45 -3.36 18.20
CA VAL A 298 -0.55 -4.07 18.99
C VAL A 298 -1.13 -5.25 18.22
N ALA A 299 -1.45 -5.06 16.93
CA ALA A 299 -1.95 -6.12 16.06
C ALA A 299 -0.97 -7.30 15.95
N ILE A 300 0.31 -7.03 15.69
CA ILE A 300 1.34 -8.08 15.56
C ILE A 300 1.42 -8.93 16.85
N TYR A 301 1.24 -8.29 18.01
CA TYR A 301 1.29 -9.00 19.29
C TYR A 301 -0.02 -9.76 19.62
N THR A 302 -1.17 -9.23 19.22
CA THR A 302 -2.49 -9.77 19.61
C THR A 302 -3.02 -10.83 18.65
N VAL A 303 -2.57 -10.83 17.38
CA VAL A 303 -3.07 -11.75 16.35
C VAL A 303 -2.88 -13.24 16.69
N GLU A 304 -1.78 -13.57 17.37
CA GLU A 304 -1.49 -14.94 17.79
C GLU A 304 -2.30 -15.36 19.02
N ARG A 305 -2.70 -14.40 19.88
CA ARG A 305 -3.43 -14.67 21.13
C ARG A 305 -4.94 -14.74 20.96
N LEU A 306 -5.52 -13.77 20.25
CA LEU A 306 -7.00 -13.65 20.09
C LEU A 306 -7.53 -14.41 18.87
N GLY A 307 -6.66 -14.73 17.92
CA GLY A 307 -7.05 -15.40 16.68
C GLY A 307 -7.65 -14.45 15.63
N ARG A 308 -7.58 -14.86 14.38
CA ARG A 308 -7.90 -14.05 13.20
C ARG A 308 -9.37 -13.64 13.17
N ARG A 309 -10.28 -14.58 13.47
CA ARG A 309 -11.75 -14.37 13.41
C ARG A 309 -12.23 -13.32 14.40
N VAL A 310 -11.77 -13.42 15.65
CA VAL A 310 -12.19 -12.51 16.73
C VAL A 310 -11.72 -11.09 16.41
N LEU A 311 -10.46 -10.92 16.01
CA LEU A 311 -9.92 -9.60 15.67
C LEU A 311 -10.62 -8.97 14.45
N MET A 312 -10.96 -9.75 13.42
CA MET A 312 -11.71 -9.23 12.26
C MET A 312 -13.12 -8.79 12.64
N LEU A 313 -13.83 -9.55 13.47
CA LEU A 313 -15.18 -9.21 13.91
C LEU A 313 -15.17 -7.96 14.84
N LEU A 314 -14.23 -7.90 15.77
CA LEU A 314 -14.06 -6.73 16.64
C LEU A 314 -13.70 -5.48 15.84
N GLY A 315 -12.79 -5.62 14.86
CA GLY A 315 -12.42 -4.50 14.01
C GLY A 315 -13.56 -4.01 13.11
N ALA A 316 -14.25 -4.94 12.44
CA ALA A 316 -15.37 -4.58 11.57
C ALA A 316 -16.54 -3.97 12.38
N GLY A 317 -16.87 -4.55 13.54
CA GLY A 317 -17.91 -4.03 14.43
C GLY A 317 -17.54 -2.69 15.04
N GLY A 318 -16.28 -2.54 15.49
CA GLY A 318 -15.76 -1.27 16.00
C GLY A 318 -15.78 -0.16 14.96
N LEU A 319 -15.31 -0.45 13.74
CA LEU A 319 -15.39 0.51 12.61
C LEU A 319 -16.84 0.89 12.29
N ALA A 320 -17.75 -0.08 12.20
CA ALA A 320 -19.16 0.20 11.95
C ALA A 320 -19.75 1.15 13.01
N GLY A 321 -19.48 0.89 14.30
CA GLY A 321 -19.93 1.73 15.40
C GLY A 321 -19.32 3.14 15.33
N ILE A 322 -18.01 3.25 15.09
CA ILE A 322 -17.34 4.56 14.99
C ILE A 322 -17.87 5.36 13.79
N TYR A 323 -18.05 4.74 12.63
CA TYR A 323 -18.56 5.44 11.46
C TYR A 323 -20.03 5.85 11.58
N LEU A 324 -20.87 5.08 12.31
CA LEU A 324 -22.22 5.52 12.65
C LEU A 324 -22.19 6.79 13.51
N VAL A 325 -21.35 6.82 14.54
CA VAL A 325 -21.19 8.03 15.37
C VAL A 325 -20.61 9.17 14.55
N LEU A 326 -19.58 8.93 13.75
CA LEU A 326 -18.96 9.94 12.89
C LEU A 326 -19.96 10.51 11.89
N GLY A 327 -20.75 9.68 11.20
CA GLY A 327 -21.78 10.11 10.27
C GLY A 327 -22.89 10.92 10.97
N THR A 328 -23.27 10.53 12.18
CA THR A 328 -24.21 11.28 13.01
C THR A 328 -23.65 12.66 13.37
N CYS A 329 -22.37 12.75 13.74
CA CYS A 329 -21.72 14.03 14.01
C CYS A 329 -21.68 14.94 12.78
N TYR A 330 -21.40 14.40 11.59
CA TYR A 330 -21.47 15.16 10.34
C TYR A 330 -22.89 15.67 10.05
N PHE A 331 -23.89 14.82 10.25
CA PHE A 331 -25.29 15.21 10.04
C PHE A 331 -25.72 16.36 10.96
N PHE A 332 -25.28 16.37 12.22
CA PHE A 332 -25.54 17.44 13.17
C PHE A 332 -24.52 18.57 13.13
N GLN A 333 -23.60 18.57 12.17
CA GLN A 333 -22.55 19.58 12.01
C GLN A 333 -21.70 19.79 13.28
N VAL A 334 -21.47 18.72 14.03
CA VAL A 334 -20.59 18.73 15.21
C VAL A 334 -19.15 18.87 14.73
N SER A 335 -18.45 19.89 15.21
CA SER A 335 -17.05 20.17 14.90
C SER A 335 -16.16 20.07 16.13
N GLY A 336 -14.84 20.05 15.93
CA GLY A 336 -13.84 20.11 16.99
C GLY A 336 -13.13 18.79 17.29
N PHE A 337 -12.42 18.77 18.40
CA PHE A 337 -11.49 17.70 18.80
C PHE A 337 -12.12 16.29 18.85
N PHE A 338 -13.41 16.20 19.15
CA PHE A 338 -14.12 14.92 19.20
C PHE A 338 -14.10 14.18 17.84
N MET A 339 -14.18 14.92 16.72
CA MET A 339 -14.09 14.35 15.38
C MET A 339 -12.71 13.73 15.13
N VAL A 340 -11.63 14.38 15.56
CA VAL A 340 -10.26 13.85 15.47
C VAL A 340 -10.13 12.54 16.23
N VAL A 341 -10.68 12.49 17.45
CA VAL A 341 -10.67 11.29 18.28
C VAL A 341 -11.38 10.12 17.58
N LEU A 342 -12.54 10.35 16.96
CA LEU A 342 -13.27 9.32 16.21
C LEU A 342 -12.47 8.82 15.00
N VAL A 343 -11.83 9.72 14.26
CA VAL A 343 -10.98 9.35 13.12
C VAL A 343 -9.77 8.52 13.57
N VAL A 344 -9.09 8.93 14.66
CA VAL A 344 -7.97 8.19 15.23
C VAL A 344 -8.41 6.81 15.72
N LEU A 345 -9.57 6.71 16.37
CA LEU A 345 -10.15 5.43 16.80
C LEU A 345 -10.48 4.52 15.62
N ALA A 346 -11.02 5.07 14.51
CA ALA A 346 -11.27 4.30 13.30
C ALA A 346 -9.98 3.70 12.73
N ILE A 347 -8.92 4.53 12.64
CA ILE A 347 -7.60 4.07 12.19
C ILE A 347 -7.03 3.01 13.14
N ALA A 348 -7.17 3.20 14.45
CA ALA A 348 -6.73 2.23 15.45
C ALA A 348 -7.44 0.88 15.29
N CYS A 349 -8.76 0.88 15.15
CA CYS A 349 -9.55 -0.34 14.90
C CYS A 349 -9.12 -1.05 13.63
N TYR A 350 -8.90 -0.31 12.54
CA TYR A 350 -8.41 -0.87 11.28
C TYR A 350 -7.02 -1.45 11.41
N ALA A 351 -6.08 -0.70 11.98
CA ALA A 351 -4.68 -1.10 12.14
C ALA A 351 -4.51 -2.35 13.02
N MET A 352 -5.39 -2.52 14.02
CA MET A 352 -5.39 -3.71 14.88
C MET A 352 -6.02 -4.94 14.22
N SER A 353 -6.81 -4.78 13.16
CA SER A 353 -7.66 -5.85 12.64
C SER A 353 -7.54 -6.03 11.13
N LEU A 354 -8.38 -5.33 10.37
CA LEU A 354 -8.54 -5.54 8.93
C LEU A 354 -7.26 -5.30 8.13
N GLY A 355 -6.41 -4.35 8.54
CA GLY A 355 -5.17 -4.05 7.85
C GLY A 355 -4.24 -5.26 7.69
N PRO A 356 -3.66 -5.77 8.78
CA PRO A 356 -2.72 -6.90 8.72
C PRO A 356 -3.41 -8.25 8.56
N ILE A 357 -4.59 -8.47 9.17
CA ILE A 357 -5.22 -9.79 9.27
C ILE A 357 -5.79 -10.25 7.94
N THR A 358 -6.27 -9.35 7.09
CA THR A 358 -6.78 -9.71 5.76
C THR A 358 -5.74 -10.48 4.95
N TRP A 359 -4.50 -10.01 4.93
CA TRP A 359 -3.41 -10.67 4.20
C TRP A 359 -3.06 -12.04 4.77
N VAL A 360 -3.04 -12.17 6.10
CA VAL A 360 -2.81 -13.44 6.79
C VAL A 360 -3.95 -14.41 6.47
N LEU A 361 -5.20 -13.96 6.59
CA LEU A 361 -6.37 -14.76 6.29
C LEU A 361 -6.37 -15.26 4.85
N LEU A 362 -6.13 -14.38 3.87
CA LEU A 362 -6.06 -14.77 2.46
C LEU A 362 -4.96 -15.81 2.20
N ALA A 363 -3.82 -15.70 2.88
CA ALA A 363 -2.76 -16.68 2.76
C ALA A 363 -3.10 -18.03 3.41
N GLU A 364 -3.93 -18.06 4.44
CA GLU A 364 -4.29 -19.27 5.20
C GLU A 364 -5.50 -20.01 4.61
N ILE A 365 -6.50 -19.30 4.04
CA ILE A 365 -7.74 -19.95 3.54
C ILE A 365 -7.54 -20.75 2.26
N PHE A 366 -6.49 -20.44 1.48
CA PHE A 366 -6.23 -21.14 0.21
C PHE A 366 -5.24 -22.29 0.39
N PRO A 367 -5.56 -23.51 -0.11
CA PRO A 367 -4.62 -24.62 -0.15
C PRO A 367 -3.36 -24.27 -0.98
N ASN A 368 -2.23 -24.84 -0.59
CA ASN A 368 -0.91 -24.59 -1.22
C ASN A 368 -0.95 -24.69 -2.75
N ARG A 369 -1.75 -25.63 -3.29
CA ARG A 369 -1.84 -25.92 -4.72
C ARG A 369 -2.39 -24.75 -5.56
N VAL A 370 -3.28 -23.94 -5.01
CA VAL A 370 -3.94 -22.82 -5.72
C VAL A 370 -3.63 -21.46 -5.09
N ARG A 371 -2.92 -21.44 -3.96
CA ARG A 371 -2.67 -20.23 -3.16
C ARG A 371 -2.11 -19.07 -3.97
N GLY A 372 -1.08 -19.29 -4.79
CA GLY A 372 -0.45 -18.21 -5.56
C GLY A 372 -1.42 -17.52 -6.51
N VAL A 373 -2.19 -18.31 -7.27
CA VAL A 373 -3.17 -17.78 -8.22
C VAL A 373 -4.35 -17.14 -7.49
N ALA A 374 -4.81 -17.74 -6.40
CA ALA A 374 -5.89 -17.21 -5.58
C ALA A 374 -5.52 -15.86 -4.93
N MET A 375 -4.31 -15.77 -4.35
CA MET A 375 -3.78 -14.53 -3.79
C MET A 375 -3.69 -13.43 -4.87
N ALA A 376 -3.18 -13.75 -6.06
CA ALA A 376 -3.11 -12.79 -7.17
C ALA A 376 -4.51 -12.29 -7.58
N THR A 377 -5.50 -13.19 -7.65
CA THR A 377 -6.89 -12.83 -7.98
C THR A 377 -7.52 -11.95 -6.89
N CYS A 378 -7.31 -12.27 -5.61
CA CYS A 378 -7.80 -11.45 -4.51
C CYS A 378 -7.11 -10.08 -4.46
N THR A 379 -5.81 -10.03 -4.73
CA THR A 379 -5.06 -8.76 -4.81
C THR A 379 -5.54 -7.91 -5.99
N PHE A 380 -5.83 -8.52 -7.13
CA PHE A 380 -6.44 -7.82 -8.26
C PHE A 380 -7.78 -7.19 -7.87
N ALA A 381 -8.67 -7.96 -7.24
CA ALA A 381 -9.97 -7.47 -6.78
C ALA A 381 -9.82 -6.34 -5.72
N LEU A 382 -8.82 -6.44 -4.86
CA LEU A 382 -8.45 -5.42 -3.88
C LEU A 382 -8.09 -4.09 -4.56
N TRP A 383 -7.23 -4.13 -5.58
CA TRP A 383 -6.84 -2.93 -6.32
C TRP A 383 -8.00 -2.31 -7.09
N VAL A 384 -8.88 -3.13 -7.69
CA VAL A 384 -10.12 -2.65 -8.32
C VAL A 384 -11.01 -1.97 -7.29
N GLY A 385 -11.21 -2.58 -6.13
CA GLY A 385 -12.00 -1.99 -5.04
C GLY A 385 -11.41 -0.67 -4.53
N SER A 386 -10.09 -0.62 -4.37
CA SER A 386 -9.38 0.59 -3.94
C SER A 386 -9.53 1.73 -4.96
N PHE A 387 -9.31 1.43 -6.24
CA PHE A 387 -9.50 2.40 -7.33
C PHE A 387 -10.93 2.94 -7.34
N THR A 388 -11.92 2.04 -7.32
CA THR A 388 -13.34 2.44 -7.38
C THR A 388 -13.69 3.37 -6.22
N LEU A 389 -13.32 3.03 -4.99
CA LEU A 389 -13.60 3.86 -3.83
C LEU A 389 -12.92 5.23 -3.92
N THR A 390 -11.62 5.25 -4.24
CA THR A 390 -10.84 6.49 -4.29
C THR A 390 -11.32 7.41 -5.41
N TYR A 391 -11.67 6.85 -6.58
CA TYR A 391 -12.18 7.63 -7.70
C TYR A 391 -13.58 8.20 -7.46
N THR A 392 -14.46 7.41 -6.83
CA THR A 392 -15.86 7.80 -6.65
C THR A 392 -16.08 8.71 -5.45
N PHE A 393 -15.16 8.76 -4.50
CA PHE A 393 -15.34 9.55 -3.28
C PHE A 393 -15.58 11.06 -3.55
N PRO A 394 -14.79 11.76 -4.38
CA PRO A 394 -15.06 13.16 -4.68
C PRO A 394 -16.41 13.38 -5.38
N LEU A 395 -16.84 12.42 -6.23
CA LEU A 395 -18.12 12.45 -6.91
C LEU A 395 -19.33 12.28 -5.97
N LEU A 396 -19.12 11.60 -4.83
CA LEU A 396 -20.16 11.42 -3.82
C LEU A 396 -20.19 12.58 -2.81
N ASN A 397 -19.08 13.31 -2.68
CA ASN A 397 -18.94 14.43 -1.74
C ASN A 397 -19.26 15.80 -2.40
N SER A 398 -19.42 15.85 -3.72
CA SER A 398 -19.87 17.02 -4.48
C SER A 398 -21.40 17.11 -4.48
#